data_b738256bfe3d63e931bdaf549494a142
#
_entry.id   b738256bfe3d63e931bdaf549494a142
#
_cell.length_a   1.000
_cell.length_b   1.000
_cell.length_c   1.000
_cell.angle_alpha   90.00
_cell.angle_beta   90.00
_cell.angle_gamma   90.00
#
_symmetry.space_group_name_H-M   'P 1'
#
loop_
_entity.id
_entity.type
_entity.pdbx_description
1 polymer ?
#
loop_
_entity_poly.entity_id
_entity_poly.type
_entity_poly.pdbx_seq_one_letter_code
_entity_poly.pdbx_strand_id
1 'polypeptide(L)'
;MADELLDALRSSKKYAAMDEELLLRVLEEERSRHSKTKDILKAAKNHLHQIHGAYAGDEGKALRRLAAEGPLCGREQAFLERHASTRERLPIAEEFFRAAFAGCPGVRSVLDLGCGLNPFFLPLMPASIERYAALDTDGEAAALLNRYFAERGLPQEASLAD
;
A
#
# COMPACT_ATOMS: atom_id res chain seq x y z
N MET A 1 3.24 4.64 28.64
CA MET A 1 2.78 3.24 28.40
C MET A 1 2.28 3.01 26.97
N ALA A 2 1.33 3.82 26.43
CA ALA A 2 0.93 3.69 25.01
C ALA A 2 2.09 4.06 24.08
N ASP A 3 2.76 5.16 24.37
CA ASP A 3 3.91 5.65 23.58
C ASP A 3 5.09 4.66 23.59
N GLU A 4 5.38 4.02 24.71
CA GLU A 4 6.44 3.00 24.81
C GLU A 4 6.14 1.76 23.95
N LEU A 5 4.86 1.36 23.85
CA LEU A 5 4.44 0.25 23.01
C LEU A 5 4.52 0.62 21.52
N LEU A 6 4.12 1.84 21.18
CA LEU A 6 4.23 2.39 19.83
C LEU A 6 5.69 2.48 19.39
N ASP A 7 6.56 3.04 20.25
CA ASP A 7 8.00 3.12 20.01
C ASP A 7 8.62 1.73 19.84
N ALA A 8 8.19 0.75 20.65
CA ALA A 8 8.65 -0.64 20.54
C ALA A 8 8.20 -1.32 19.23
N LEU A 9 7.04 -0.95 18.65
CA LEU A 9 6.65 -1.39 17.34
C LEU A 9 7.46 -0.68 16.25
N ARG A 10 7.60 0.64 16.33
CA ARG A 10 8.33 1.47 15.35
C ARG A 10 9.82 1.23 15.31
N SER A 11 10.41 0.71 16.39
CA SER A 11 11.82 0.28 16.40
C SER A 11 12.11 -0.84 15.39
N SER A 12 11.09 -1.58 14.98
CA SER A 12 11.19 -2.56 13.91
C SER A 12 11.00 -1.90 12.55
N LYS A 13 11.98 -2.04 11.65
CA LYS A 13 11.91 -1.54 10.26
C LYS A 13 10.61 -1.94 9.53
N LYS A 14 10.01 -3.05 9.93
CA LYS A 14 8.77 -3.58 9.33
C LYS A 14 7.57 -2.68 9.58
N TYR A 15 7.51 -2.01 10.73
CA TYR A 15 6.36 -1.21 11.16
C TYR A 15 6.65 0.29 11.16
N ALA A 16 7.90 0.70 10.89
CA ALA A 16 8.34 2.09 10.98
C ALA A 16 7.64 3.02 9.98
N ALA A 17 7.25 2.50 8.82
CA ALA A 17 6.58 3.25 7.75
C ALA A 17 5.05 3.04 7.70
N MET A 18 4.50 2.30 8.68
CA MET A 18 3.05 2.06 8.76
C MET A 18 2.34 3.28 9.35
N ASP A 19 1.08 3.40 9.00
CA ASP A 19 0.20 4.42 9.56
C ASP A 19 0.15 4.35 11.09
N GLU A 20 0.24 5.53 11.74
CA GLU A 20 0.29 5.62 13.20
C GLU A 20 -1.06 5.27 13.83
N GLU A 21 -2.16 5.71 13.21
CA GLU A 21 -3.50 5.45 13.74
C GLU A 21 -3.81 3.95 13.73
N LEU A 22 -3.42 3.25 12.65
CA LEU A 22 -3.50 1.80 12.58
C LEU A 22 -2.71 1.13 13.72
N LEU A 23 -1.45 1.56 13.95
CA LEU A 23 -0.62 0.99 15.01
C LEU A 23 -1.24 1.20 16.39
N LEU A 24 -1.76 2.39 16.67
CA LEU A 24 -2.42 2.74 17.92
C LEU A 24 -3.70 1.95 18.11
N ARG A 25 -4.54 1.83 17.08
CA ARG A 25 -5.78 1.05 17.13
C ARG A 25 -5.50 -0.43 17.45
N VAL A 26 -4.56 -1.05 16.75
CA VAL A 26 -4.19 -2.45 17.01
C VAL A 26 -3.63 -2.63 18.41
N LEU A 27 -2.80 -1.70 18.89
CA LEU A 27 -2.30 -1.74 20.26
C LEU A 27 -3.43 -1.63 21.30
N GLU A 28 -4.41 -0.78 21.07
CA GLU A 28 -5.54 -0.60 21.99
C GLU A 28 -6.44 -1.84 22.02
N GLU A 29 -6.73 -2.44 20.88
CA GLU A 29 -7.45 -3.71 20.80
C GLU A 29 -6.73 -4.83 21.55
N GLU A 30 -5.42 -4.98 21.37
CA GLU A 30 -4.67 -6.04 22.05
C GLU A 30 -4.44 -5.76 23.55
N ARG A 31 -4.42 -4.49 23.97
CA ARG A 31 -4.43 -4.11 25.39
C ARG A 31 -5.73 -4.48 26.08
N SER A 32 -6.85 -4.47 25.40
CA SER A 32 -8.13 -4.91 25.96
C SER A 32 -8.17 -6.42 26.26
N ARG A 33 -7.33 -7.20 25.55
CA ARG A 33 -7.29 -8.67 25.63
C ARG A 33 -6.13 -9.21 26.47
N HIS A 34 -5.08 -8.41 26.64
CA HIS A 34 -3.83 -8.82 27.28
C HIS A 34 -3.37 -7.82 28.34
N SER A 35 -2.90 -8.30 29.48
CA SER A 35 -2.45 -7.46 30.61
C SER A 35 -0.94 -7.21 30.65
N LYS A 36 -0.14 -8.09 30.00
CA LYS A 36 1.32 -8.00 30.03
C LYS A 36 1.84 -7.34 28.73
N THR A 37 2.68 -6.35 28.87
CA THR A 37 3.32 -5.61 27.75
C THR A 37 3.89 -6.53 26.66
N LYS A 38 4.57 -7.62 27.07
CA LYS A 38 5.16 -8.59 26.13
C LYS A 38 4.10 -9.31 25.29
N ASP A 39 2.97 -9.66 25.91
CA ASP A 39 1.88 -10.37 25.24
C ASP A 39 1.12 -9.43 24.31
N ILE A 40 0.90 -8.17 24.73
CA ILE A 40 0.32 -7.11 23.91
C ILE A 40 1.16 -6.90 22.64
N LEU A 41 2.47 -6.70 22.78
CA LEU A 41 3.36 -6.49 21.64
C LEU A 41 3.40 -7.69 20.70
N LYS A 42 3.41 -8.91 21.24
CA LYS A 42 3.38 -10.13 20.45
C LYS A 42 2.06 -10.26 19.68
N ALA A 43 0.93 -10.03 20.34
CA ALA A 43 -0.38 -10.07 19.72
C ALA A 43 -0.54 -8.98 18.65
N ALA A 44 -0.13 -7.74 18.96
CA ALA A 44 -0.16 -6.64 18.01
C ALA A 44 0.70 -6.93 16.76
N LYS A 45 1.91 -7.47 16.92
CA LYS A 45 2.75 -7.89 15.78
C LYS A 45 2.10 -8.98 14.95
N ASN A 46 1.42 -9.95 15.57
CA ASN A 46 0.68 -10.98 14.84
C ASN A 46 -0.53 -10.39 14.09
N HIS A 47 -1.27 -9.49 14.73
CA HIS A 47 -2.42 -8.82 14.13
C HIS A 47 -1.99 -7.97 12.93
N LEU A 48 -0.98 -7.13 13.09
CA LEU A 48 -0.37 -6.36 11.99
C LEU A 48 0.18 -7.27 10.88
N HIS A 49 0.69 -8.45 11.24
CA HIS A 49 1.14 -9.43 10.25
C HIS A 49 -0.03 -10.03 9.45
N GLN A 50 -1.20 -10.20 10.05
CA GLN A 50 -2.39 -10.65 9.33
C GLN A 50 -2.94 -9.57 8.38
N ILE A 51 -2.91 -8.30 8.80
CA ILE A 51 -3.34 -7.16 7.98
C ILE A 51 -2.37 -6.95 6.79
N HIS A 52 -1.06 -6.94 7.07
CA HIS A 52 -0.02 -6.61 6.09
C HIS A 52 0.81 -7.81 5.60
N GLY A 53 0.69 -8.95 6.24
CA GLY A 53 1.68 -10.02 6.13
C GLY A 53 1.71 -10.75 4.81
N ALA A 54 0.65 -10.67 4.03
CA ALA A 54 0.63 -11.21 2.68
C ALA A 54 1.57 -10.42 1.73
N TYR A 55 1.93 -9.18 2.09
CA TYR A 55 2.59 -8.22 1.20
C TYR A 55 3.91 -7.66 1.76
N ALA A 56 4.30 -8.01 3.00
CA ALA A 56 5.55 -7.57 3.62
C ALA A 56 6.61 -8.68 3.61
N GLY A 57 7.87 -8.32 3.48
CA GLY A 57 8.99 -9.27 3.55
C GLY A 57 9.93 -9.12 2.37
N ASP A 58 10.22 -10.20 1.66
CA ASP A 58 11.14 -10.18 0.51
C ASP A 58 10.56 -9.39 -0.68
N GLU A 59 9.24 -9.24 -0.76
CA GLU A 59 8.57 -8.41 -1.77
C GLU A 59 8.95 -6.92 -1.63
N GLY A 60 8.88 -6.34 -0.43
CA GLY A 60 9.27 -4.96 -0.21
C GLY A 60 10.73 -4.68 -0.56
N LYS A 61 11.66 -5.61 -0.26
CA LYS A 61 13.05 -5.50 -0.67
C LYS A 61 13.20 -5.54 -2.19
N ALA A 62 12.48 -6.44 -2.85
CA ALA A 62 12.50 -6.58 -4.31
C ALA A 62 11.94 -5.34 -5.00
N LEU A 63 10.85 -4.76 -4.47
CA LEU A 63 10.27 -3.52 -4.99
C LEU A 63 11.22 -2.32 -4.81
N ARG A 64 11.85 -2.15 -3.64
CA ARG A 64 12.86 -1.10 -3.41
C ARG A 64 14.04 -1.22 -4.37
N ARG A 65 14.54 -2.44 -4.57
CA ARG A 65 15.64 -2.70 -5.52
C ARG A 65 15.22 -2.33 -6.94
N LEU A 66 14.05 -2.78 -7.37
CA LEU A 66 13.50 -2.47 -8.68
C LEU A 66 13.32 -0.95 -8.88
N ALA A 67 12.83 -0.24 -7.85
CA ALA A 67 12.66 1.20 -7.89
C ALA A 67 14.00 1.97 -7.97
N ALA A 68 15.08 1.42 -7.41
CA ALA A 68 16.41 2.03 -7.46
C ALA A 68 17.10 1.88 -8.84
N GLU A 69 16.63 0.97 -9.69
CA GLU A 69 17.26 0.69 -11.00
C GLU A 69 16.93 1.74 -12.08
N GLY A 70 15.96 2.63 -11.87
CA GLY A 70 15.61 3.67 -12.86
C GLY A 70 14.16 4.15 -12.77
N PRO A 71 13.64 4.72 -13.87
CA PRO A 71 12.26 5.20 -13.93
C PRO A 71 11.26 4.09 -13.65
N LEU A 72 10.12 4.46 -13.08
CA LEU A 72 9.02 3.54 -12.78
C LEU A 72 8.09 3.37 -13.99
N CYS A 73 7.87 4.48 -14.73
CA CYS A 73 7.08 4.47 -15.96
C CYS A 73 7.72 3.60 -17.04
N GLY A 74 6.88 2.78 -17.69
CA GLY A 74 7.32 1.78 -18.67
C GLY A 74 7.79 0.46 -18.07
N ARG A 75 7.79 0.36 -16.72
CA ARG A 75 8.19 -0.84 -15.97
C ARG A 75 7.09 -1.35 -15.05
N GLU A 76 5.87 -0.87 -15.23
CA GLU A 76 4.72 -1.14 -14.37
C GLU A 76 4.52 -2.66 -14.17
N GLN A 77 4.62 -3.45 -15.23
CA GLN A 77 4.47 -4.89 -15.16
C GLN A 77 5.45 -5.54 -14.18
N ALA A 78 6.70 -5.07 -14.16
CA ALA A 78 7.72 -5.63 -13.26
C ALA A 78 7.39 -5.38 -11.77
N PHE A 79 6.71 -4.29 -11.43
CA PHE A 79 6.21 -4.01 -10.09
C PHE A 79 4.97 -4.85 -9.76
N LEU A 80 4.03 -4.94 -10.69
CA LEU A 80 2.79 -5.71 -10.55
C LEU A 80 3.07 -7.21 -10.34
N GLU A 81 4.06 -7.77 -11.03
CA GLU A 81 4.48 -9.17 -10.89
C GLU A 81 5.10 -9.48 -9.53
N ARG A 82 5.70 -8.49 -8.86
CA ARG A 82 6.38 -8.67 -7.57
C ARG A 82 5.50 -8.47 -6.36
N HIS A 83 4.36 -7.84 -6.52
CA HIS A 83 3.41 -7.62 -5.44
C HIS A 83 2.29 -8.66 -5.52
N ALA A 84 2.05 -9.42 -4.44
CA ALA A 84 1.17 -10.59 -4.46
C ALA A 84 -0.23 -10.27 -4.99
N SER A 85 -0.90 -9.24 -4.44
CA SER A 85 -2.28 -8.94 -4.81
C SER A 85 -2.43 -8.43 -6.25
N THR A 86 -1.45 -7.71 -6.78
CA THR A 86 -1.47 -7.26 -8.17
C THR A 86 -1.10 -8.39 -9.13
N ARG A 87 -0.15 -9.25 -8.76
CA ARG A 87 0.22 -10.44 -9.54
C ARG A 87 -0.96 -11.39 -9.77
N GLU A 88 -1.79 -11.60 -8.73
CA GLU A 88 -2.99 -12.43 -8.84
C GLU A 88 -4.02 -11.85 -9.83
N ARG A 89 -4.07 -10.53 -9.97
CA ARG A 89 -4.99 -9.82 -10.88
C ARG A 89 -4.45 -9.66 -12.31
N LEU A 90 -3.15 -9.80 -12.53
CA LEU A 90 -2.54 -9.62 -13.86
C LEU A 90 -3.27 -10.39 -14.99
N PRO A 91 -3.64 -11.69 -14.83
CA PRO A 91 -4.29 -12.44 -15.90
C PRO A 91 -5.65 -11.89 -16.34
N ILE A 92 -6.32 -11.14 -15.48
CA ILE A 92 -7.68 -10.60 -15.72
C ILE A 92 -7.71 -9.07 -15.72
N ALA A 93 -6.57 -8.40 -15.55
CA ALA A 93 -6.51 -6.97 -15.28
C ALA A 93 -7.17 -6.14 -16.39
N GLU A 94 -6.91 -6.45 -17.66
CA GLU A 94 -7.46 -5.72 -18.78
C GLU A 94 -8.99 -5.82 -18.85
N GLU A 95 -9.53 -7.02 -18.65
CA GLU A 95 -10.97 -7.25 -18.63
C GLU A 95 -11.60 -6.59 -17.39
N PHE A 96 -10.95 -6.72 -16.23
CA PHE A 96 -11.39 -6.11 -14.97
C PHE A 96 -11.53 -4.59 -15.11
N PHE A 97 -10.49 -3.88 -15.57
CA PHE A 97 -10.55 -2.43 -15.68
C PHE A 97 -11.50 -1.97 -16.78
N ARG A 98 -11.61 -2.69 -17.88
CA ARG A 98 -12.62 -2.42 -18.90
C ARG A 98 -14.05 -2.51 -18.33
N ALA A 99 -14.34 -3.55 -17.55
CA ALA A 99 -15.64 -3.73 -16.92
C ALA A 99 -15.89 -2.68 -15.82
N ALA A 100 -14.90 -2.41 -14.96
CA ALA A 100 -15.00 -1.45 -13.85
C ALA A 100 -15.32 -0.03 -14.36
N PHE A 101 -14.74 0.39 -15.48
CA PHE A 101 -14.95 1.73 -16.03
C PHE A 101 -16.04 1.82 -17.11
N ALA A 102 -16.67 0.68 -17.50
CA ALA A 102 -17.73 0.67 -18.51
C ALA A 102 -18.94 1.54 -18.13
N GLY A 103 -19.25 1.64 -16.83
CA GLY A 103 -20.35 2.47 -16.31
C GLY A 103 -19.97 3.95 -16.05
N CYS A 104 -18.72 4.33 -16.28
CA CYS A 104 -18.16 5.65 -15.93
C CYS A 104 -17.49 6.31 -17.13
N PRO A 105 -18.20 6.59 -18.24
CA PRO A 105 -17.59 7.21 -19.41
C PRO A 105 -17.03 8.60 -19.06
N GLY A 106 -15.78 8.87 -19.43
CA GLY A 106 -15.13 10.17 -19.21
C GLY A 106 -14.73 10.43 -17.74
N VAL A 107 -14.54 9.37 -16.94
CA VAL A 107 -14.01 9.49 -15.57
C VAL A 107 -12.69 10.29 -15.57
N ARG A 108 -12.60 11.29 -14.69
CA ARG A 108 -11.42 12.17 -14.56
C ARG A 108 -10.70 12.01 -13.22
N SER A 109 -11.38 11.48 -12.21
CA SER A 109 -10.81 11.31 -10.87
C SER A 109 -11.14 9.93 -10.31
N VAL A 110 -10.15 9.32 -9.67
CA VAL A 110 -10.26 8.04 -8.99
C VAL A 110 -9.83 8.22 -7.54
N LEU A 111 -10.58 7.62 -6.62
CA LEU A 111 -10.18 7.41 -5.23
C LEU A 111 -10.05 5.90 -5.03
N ASP A 112 -8.87 5.45 -4.66
CA ASP A 112 -8.51 4.05 -4.46
C ASP A 112 -8.14 3.81 -2.99
N LEU A 113 -8.99 3.06 -2.29
CA LEU A 113 -8.84 2.77 -0.86
C LEU A 113 -8.21 1.39 -0.67
N GLY A 114 -7.14 1.31 0.12
CA GLY A 114 -6.34 0.09 0.24
C GLY A 114 -5.65 -0.25 -1.08
N CYS A 115 -5.08 0.78 -1.70
CA CYS A 115 -4.66 0.74 -3.10
C CYS A 115 -3.51 -0.25 -3.36
N GLY A 116 -2.65 -0.53 -2.38
CA GLY A 116 -1.42 -1.29 -2.61
C GLY A 116 -0.63 -0.73 -3.78
N LEU A 117 -0.34 -1.55 -4.78
CA LEU A 117 0.29 -1.13 -6.04
C LEU A 117 -0.69 -1.05 -7.22
N ASN A 118 -2.00 -0.97 -6.96
CA ASN A 118 -3.02 -0.88 -8.00
C ASN A 118 -2.81 0.28 -9.00
N PRO A 119 -2.28 1.47 -8.60
CA PRO A 119 -2.00 2.55 -9.53
C PRO A 119 -1.02 2.21 -10.67
N PHE A 120 -0.20 1.17 -10.53
CA PHE A 120 0.63 0.69 -11.65
C PHE A 120 -0.17 0.08 -12.80
N PHE A 121 -1.49 -0.17 -12.61
CA PHE A 121 -2.41 -0.51 -13.70
C PHE A 121 -2.95 0.70 -14.47
N LEU A 122 -2.55 1.93 -14.14
CA LEU A 122 -2.98 3.13 -14.89
C LEU A 122 -2.90 3.01 -16.41
N PRO A 123 -1.91 2.34 -17.01
CA PRO A 123 -1.89 2.13 -18.46
C PRO A 123 -3.10 1.35 -19.02
N LEU A 124 -3.80 0.58 -18.18
CA LEU A 124 -5.01 -0.17 -18.54
C LEU A 124 -6.31 0.58 -18.21
N MET A 125 -6.21 1.74 -17.57
CA MET A 125 -7.35 2.57 -17.19
C MET A 125 -7.63 3.65 -18.25
N PRO A 126 -8.81 4.31 -18.20
CA PRO A 126 -9.13 5.38 -19.16
C PRO A 126 -8.10 6.51 -19.13
N ALA A 127 -7.68 6.95 -20.33
CA ALA A 127 -6.74 8.06 -20.50
C ALA A 127 -7.29 9.43 -20.03
N SER A 128 -8.61 9.50 -19.75
CA SER A 128 -9.27 10.67 -19.20
C SER A 128 -9.01 10.92 -17.71
N ILE A 129 -8.33 10.01 -17.01
CA ILE A 129 -8.01 10.17 -15.58
C ILE A 129 -6.91 11.23 -15.43
N GLU A 130 -7.25 12.31 -14.74
CA GLU A 130 -6.37 13.45 -14.43
C GLU A 130 -5.93 13.48 -12.97
N ARG A 131 -6.68 12.81 -12.09
CA ARG A 131 -6.39 12.68 -10.65
C ARG A 131 -6.57 11.25 -10.19
N TYR A 132 -5.62 10.80 -9.42
CA TYR A 132 -5.68 9.48 -8.77
C TYR A 132 -5.23 9.63 -7.32
N ALA A 133 -6.21 9.69 -6.41
CA ALA A 133 -5.94 9.67 -4.97
C ALA A 133 -5.84 8.21 -4.51
N ALA A 134 -4.69 7.84 -3.98
CA ALA A 134 -4.36 6.49 -3.53
C ALA A 134 -4.12 6.48 -2.02
N LEU A 135 -4.94 5.74 -1.29
CA LEU A 135 -4.84 5.64 0.17
C LEU A 135 -4.44 4.21 0.57
N ASP A 136 -3.42 4.11 1.41
CA ASP A 136 -2.97 2.82 1.95
C ASP A 136 -2.35 3.00 3.34
N THR A 137 -2.24 1.91 4.08
CA THR A 137 -1.58 1.86 5.39
C THR A 137 -0.07 1.67 5.30
N ASP A 138 0.49 1.50 4.08
CA ASP A 138 1.92 1.34 3.81
C ASP A 138 2.55 2.62 3.25
N GLY A 139 3.33 3.33 4.08
CA GLY A 139 4.03 4.55 3.69
C GLY A 139 5.14 4.34 2.66
N GLU A 140 5.76 3.16 2.58
CA GLU A 140 6.74 2.85 1.53
C GLU A 140 6.03 2.74 0.16
N ALA A 141 4.85 2.11 0.13
CA ALA A 141 4.03 2.04 -1.06
C ALA A 141 3.56 3.44 -1.49
N ALA A 142 3.06 4.26 -0.56
CA ALA A 142 2.65 5.64 -0.83
C ALA A 142 3.80 6.48 -1.42
N ALA A 143 5.01 6.40 -0.85
CA ALA A 143 6.18 7.08 -1.37
C ALA A 143 6.56 6.64 -2.80
N LEU A 144 6.50 5.33 -3.06
CA LEU A 144 6.75 4.75 -4.38
C LEU A 144 5.73 5.25 -5.41
N LEU A 145 4.45 5.27 -5.03
CA LEU A 145 3.36 5.73 -5.89
C LEU A 145 3.45 7.23 -6.18
N ASN A 146 3.81 8.06 -5.20
CA ASN A 146 4.00 9.49 -5.43
C ASN A 146 5.13 9.76 -6.45
N ARG A 147 6.22 8.98 -6.40
CA ARG A 147 7.25 9.04 -7.42
C ARG A 147 6.69 8.63 -8.79
N TYR A 148 5.92 7.56 -8.87
CA TYR A 148 5.29 7.10 -10.11
C TYR A 148 4.32 8.14 -10.69
N PHE A 149 3.49 8.77 -9.86
CA PHE A 149 2.58 9.83 -10.27
C PHE A 149 3.35 11.04 -10.83
N ALA A 150 4.44 11.45 -10.15
CA ALA A 150 5.29 12.52 -10.65
C ALA A 150 5.88 12.21 -12.04
N GLU A 151 6.36 10.98 -12.25
CA GLU A 151 6.89 10.53 -13.54
C GLU A 151 5.80 10.50 -14.64
N ARG A 152 4.53 10.29 -14.27
CA ARG A 152 3.39 10.32 -15.19
C ARG A 152 2.77 11.71 -15.38
N GLY A 153 3.26 12.73 -14.69
CA GLY A 153 2.67 14.07 -14.70
C GLY A 153 1.31 14.16 -14.00
N LEU A 154 1.02 13.25 -13.08
CA LEU A 154 -0.18 13.25 -12.24
C LEU A 154 0.10 13.92 -10.89
N PRO A 155 -0.94 14.47 -10.21
CA PRO A 155 -0.82 14.91 -8.83
C PRO A 155 -0.32 13.79 -7.92
N GLN A 156 0.59 14.13 -6.98
CA GLN A 156 1.16 13.18 -6.03
C GLN A 156 0.20 13.02 -4.83
N GLU A 157 -0.87 12.28 -5.04
CA GLU A 157 -1.95 12.10 -4.06
C GLU A 157 -1.97 10.66 -3.47
N ALA A 158 -0.80 10.03 -3.33
CA ALA A 158 -0.70 8.81 -2.54
C ALA A 158 -0.37 9.18 -1.08
N SER A 159 -1.17 8.72 -0.14
CA SER A 159 -1.03 9.05 1.27
C SER A 159 -1.35 7.87 2.19
N LEU A 160 -0.84 7.97 3.41
CA LEU A 160 -1.20 7.07 4.50
C LEU A 160 -2.62 7.37 4.95
N ALA A 161 -3.43 6.34 5.07
CA ALA A 161 -4.72 6.38 5.73
C ALA A 161 -5.12 4.97 6.17
N ASP A 162 -5.82 4.89 7.28
CA ASP A 162 -6.42 3.68 7.80
C ASP A 162 -7.96 3.73 7.63
#